data_880670e5c552c30949387af5d7830298
#
_entry.id   880670e5c552c30949387af5d7830298
#
_cell.length_a   1.000
_cell.length_b   1.000
_cell.length_c   1.000
_cell.angle_alpha   90.00
_cell.angle_beta   90.00
_cell.angle_gamma   90.00
#
_symmetry.space_group_name_H-M   'P 1'
#
loop_
_entity.id
_entity.type
_entity.pdbx_description
1 polymer ?
#
loop_
_entity_poly.entity_id
_entity_poly.type
_entity_poly.pdbx_seq_one_letter_code
_entity_poly.pdbx_strand_id
1 'polypeptide(L)'
;MKKLSKLLLTLSFALSITSSAFAVTVASWGGAYTESQKLGYGDPTAKKLGVDINWVDYSGGLSEIKAQKEAGAITWDIIDVFAMDTITGCDEGLFVEFDFDKDFPAAPDGTPASKDFFAPMPSKCAVGNILYSWTYAYNTE
;
A
#
# COMPACT_ATOMS: atom_id res chain seq x y z
N MET A 1 -56.10 29.68 37.31
CA MET A 1 -54.91 28.92 37.77
C MET A 1 -54.45 28.11 36.57
N LYS A 2 -53.37 28.58 35.87
CA LYS A 2 -52.91 28.03 34.59
C LYS A 2 -51.81 27.01 34.86
N LYS A 3 -52.01 25.73 34.52
CA LYS A 3 -51.00 24.69 34.56
C LYS A 3 -50.01 24.88 33.43
N LEU A 4 -48.77 25.19 33.72
CA LEU A 4 -47.68 25.32 32.79
C LEU A 4 -47.15 23.90 32.52
N SER A 5 -47.42 23.36 31.31
CA SER A 5 -46.90 22.11 30.83
C SER A 5 -45.46 22.32 30.43
N LYS A 6 -44.53 21.69 31.13
CA LYS A 6 -43.09 21.67 30.82
C LYS A 6 -42.86 20.61 29.73
N LEU A 7 -42.71 21.06 28.48
CA LEU A 7 -42.26 20.23 27.36
C LEU A 7 -40.75 20.05 27.46
N LEU A 8 -40.31 18.90 27.94
CA LEU A 8 -38.91 18.50 27.92
C LEU A 8 -38.59 18.06 26.47
N LEU A 9 -37.90 18.92 25.75
CA LEU A 9 -37.31 18.58 24.46
C LEU A 9 -36.00 17.86 24.71
N THR A 10 -36.02 16.53 24.71
CA THR A 10 -34.82 15.69 24.73
C THR A 10 -34.17 15.73 23.34
N LEU A 11 -33.16 16.56 23.17
CA LEU A 11 -32.32 16.60 21.98
C LEU A 11 -31.39 15.37 22.00
N SER A 12 -31.80 14.29 21.36
CA SER A 12 -30.96 13.11 21.13
C SER A 12 -29.88 13.49 20.12
N PHE A 13 -28.71 13.83 20.62
CA PHE A 13 -27.50 14.01 19.80
C PHE A 13 -27.03 12.61 19.37
N ALA A 14 -27.46 12.16 18.21
CA ALA A 14 -26.95 10.94 17.59
C ALA A 14 -25.47 11.21 17.22
N LEU A 15 -24.56 10.70 18.03
CA LEU A 15 -23.14 10.69 17.76
C LEU A 15 -22.90 9.71 16.59
N SER A 16 -22.93 10.21 15.38
CA SER A 16 -22.54 9.44 14.19
C SER A 16 -21.06 9.16 14.30
N ILE A 17 -20.71 7.96 14.74
CA ILE A 17 -19.34 7.44 14.67
C ILE A 17 -19.08 7.21 13.17
N THR A 18 -18.53 8.21 12.50
CA THR A 18 -17.96 8.03 11.17
C THR A 18 -16.75 7.13 11.34
N SER A 19 -16.91 5.84 11.01
CA SER A 19 -15.79 4.95 10.81
C SER A 19 -14.95 5.58 9.69
N SER A 20 -13.83 6.19 10.02
CA SER A 20 -12.84 6.57 9.03
C SER A 20 -12.39 5.26 8.38
N ALA A 21 -12.82 5.00 7.16
CA ALA A 21 -12.25 3.93 6.37
C ALA A 21 -10.74 4.21 6.27
N PHE A 22 -9.92 3.28 6.71
CA PHE A 22 -8.48 3.38 6.55
C PHE A 22 -8.22 3.24 5.05
N ALA A 23 -7.74 4.30 4.42
CA ALA A 23 -7.33 4.28 3.02
C ALA A 23 -5.83 4.03 2.97
N VAL A 24 -5.42 3.05 2.16
CA VAL A 24 -4.01 2.75 1.87
C VAL A 24 -3.69 3.32 0.49
N THR A 25 -2.65 4.14 0.39
CA THR A 25 -2.21 4.68 -0.89
C THR A 25 -1.08 3.83 -1.46
N VAL A 26 -1.29 3.29 -2.66
CA VAL A 26 -0.34 2.47 -3.39
C VAL A 26 0.14 3.23 -4.62
N ALA A 27 1.44 3.52 -4.68
CA ALA A 27 2.08 4.09 -5.86
C ALA A 27 2.58 2.98 -6.78
N SER A 28 2.13 2.98 -8.04
CA SER A 28 2.45 1.96 -9.03
C SER A 28 2.73 2.57 -10.40
N TRP A 29 3.15 1.73 -11.35
CA TRP A 29 3.63 2.17 -12.68
C TRP A 29 2.55 2.62 -13.65
N GLY A 30 1.28 2.58 -13.25
CA GLY A 30 0.15 3.01 -14.06
C GLY A 30 -0.27 2.02 -15.14
N GLY A 31 -1.25 2.44 -15.93
CA GLY A 31 -1.74 1.72 -17.11
C GLY A 31 -2.17 0.28 -16.83
N ALA A 32 -1.95 -0.60 -17.79
CA ALA A 32 -2.34 -2.02 -17.70
C ALA A 32 -1.68 -2.77 -16.54
N TYR A 33 -0.50 -2.33 -16.11
CA TYR A 33 0.19 -2.94 -14.99
C TYR A 33 -0.58 -2.69 -13.67
N THR A 34 -0.91 -1.44 -13.36
CA THR A 34 -1.71 -1.11 -12.17
C THR A 34 -3.08 -1.76 -12.23
N GLU A 35 -3.74 -1.81 -13.38
CA GLU A 35 -5.02 -2.50 -13.53
C GLU A 35 -4.89 -4.01 -13.24
N SER A 36 -3.81 -4.65 -13.66
CA SER A 36 -3.56 -6.06 -13.32
C SER A 36 -3.37 -6.29 -11.82
N GLN A 37 -2.71 -5.37 -11.14
CA GLN A 37 -2.55 -5.41 -9.67
C GLN A 37 -3.88 -5.22 -8.95
N LYS A 38 -4.70 -4.25 -9.38
CA LYS A 38 -6.05 -4.05 -8.83
C LYS A 38 -6.87 -5.32 -8.91
N LEU A 39 -6.98 -5.89 -10.11
CA LEU A 39 -7.78 -7.09 -10.34
C LEU A 39 -7.20 -8.34 -9.67
N GLY A 40 -5.88 -8.49 -9.67
CA GLY A 40 -5.20 -9.70 -9.19
C GLY A 40 -5.20 -9.83 -7.68
N TYR A 41 -4.94 -8.74 -6.96
CA TYR A 41 -4.82 -8.78 -5.50
C TYR A 41 -5.32 -7.51 -4.78
N GLY A 42 -5.32 -6.35 -5.41
CA GLY A 42 -5.73 -5.09 -4.77
C GLY A 42 -7.17 -5.13 -4.30
N ASP A 43 -8.12 -5.27 -5.24
CA ASP A 43 -9.56 -5.29 -4.94
C ASP A 43 -9.97 -6.47 -4.04
N PRO A 44 -9.47 -7.71 -4.27
CA PRO A 44 -9.74 -8.81 -3.35
C PRO A 44 -9.24 -8.54 -1.92
N THR A 45 -8.07 -7.91 -1.78
CA THR A 45 -7.49 -7.58 -0.47
C THR A 45 -8.26 -6.45 0.20
N ALA A 46 -8.57 -5.38 -0.53
CA ALA A 46 -9.39 -4.27 -0.04
C ALA A 46 -10.72 -4.77 0.53
N LYS A 47 -11.40 -5.63 -0.24
CA LYS A 47 -12.66 -6.25 0.19
C LYS A 47 -12.51 -7.14 1.42
N LYS A 48 -11.43 -7.94 1.48
CA LYS A 48 -11.16 -8.86 2.60
C LYS A 48 -10.87 -8.11 3.89
N LEU A 49 -10.13 -7.01 3.81
CA LEU A 49 -9.69 -6.24 4.98
C LEU A 49 -10.66 -5.11 5.35
N GLY A 50 -11.62 -4.77 4.48
CA GLY A 50 -12.54 -3.64 4.68
C GLY A 50 -11.84 -2.28 4.64
N VAL A 51 -10.82 -2.16 3.78
CA VAL A 51 -10.03 -0.93 3.58
C VAL A 51 -10.23 -0.41 2.16
N ASP A 52 -10.07 0.90 1.96
CA ASP A 52 -10.01 1.48 0.63
C ASP A 52 -8.55 1.53 0.16
N ILE A 53 -8.29 1.19 -1.11
CA ILE A 53 -6.98 1.34 -1.73
C ILE A 53 -7.04 2.48 -2.74
N ASN A 54 -6.24 3.51 -2.51
CA ASN A 54 -6.03 4.61 -3.44
C ASN A 54 -4.78 4.33 -4.27
N TRP A 55 -4.94 4.27 -5.60
CA TRP A 55 -3.84 4.01 -6.51
C TRP A 55 -3.38 5.31 -7.15
N VAL A 56 -2.08 5.54 -7.13
CA VAL A 56 -1.44 6.69 -7.79
C VAL A 56 -0.37 6.22 -8.75
N ASP A 57 -0.25 6.92 -9.89
CA ASP A 57 0.78 6.61 -10.86
C ASP A 57 2.13 7.19 -10.42
N TYR A 58 3.17 6.42 -10.66
CA TYR A 58 4.53 6.72 -10.29
C TYR A 58 5.48 6.38 -11.45
N SER A 59 6.48 7.19 -11.68
CA SER A 59 7.35 7.06 -12.85
C SER A 59 8.78 6.58 -12.55
N GLY A 60 9.03 6.13 -11.33
CA GLY A 60 10.31 5.52 -10.94
C GLY A 60 11.28 6.44 -10.20
N GLY A 61 12.30 5.82 -9.62
CA GLY A 61 13.36 6.48 -8.85
C GLY A 61 12.96 6.83 -7.42
N LEU A 62 13.85 7.43 -6.66
CA LEU A 62 13.66 7.72 -5.24
C LEU A 62 13.37 9.20 -4.94
N SER A 63 13.38 10.05 -5.96
CA SER A 63 13.35 11.52 -5.76
C SER A 63 12.07 11.99 -5.07
N GLU A 64 10.91 11.48 -5.49
CA GLU A 64 9.63 11.89 -4.90
C GLU A 64 9.47 11.35 -3.47
N ILE A 65 9.93 10.13 -3.22
CA ILE A 65 9.93 9.52 -1.88
C ILE A 65 10.81 10.34 -0.93
N LYS A 66 12.02 10.74 -1.39
CA LYS A 66 12.92 11.61 -0.64
C LYS A 66 12.25 12.95 -0.33
N ALA A 67 11.62 13.57 -1.31
CA ALA A 67 10.92 14.84 -1.14
C ALA A 67 9.78 14.76 -0.11
N GLN A 68 8.97 13.69 -0.15
CA GLN A 68 7.92 13.46 0.84
C GLN A 68 8.51 13.28 2.25
N LYS A 69 9.59 12.51 2.38
CA LYS A 69 10.27 12.30 3.67
C LYS A 69 10.86 13.62 4.21
N GLU A 70 11.56 14.38 3.39
CA GLU A 70 12.16 15.67 3.77
C GLU A 70 11.09 16.68 4.17
N ALA A 71 9.95 16.69 3.49
CA ALA A 71 8.80 17.53 3.83
C ALA A 71 8.05 17.06 5.11
N GLY A 72 8.34 15.87 5.62
CA GLY A 72 7.59 15.27 6.72
C GLY A 72 6.12 14.97 6.36
N ALA A 73 5.82 14.83 5.07
CA ALA A 73 4.47 14.65 4.53
C ALA A 73 4.43 13.41 3.64
N ILE A 74 4.47 12.24 4.26
CA ILE A 74 4.37 10.95 3.56
C ILE A 74 2.91 10.75 3.13
N THR A 75 2.70 10.53 1.85
CA THR A 75 1.37 10.31 1.24
C THR A 75 1.21 8.94 0.61
N TRP A 76 2.30 8.19 0.43
CA TRP A 76 2.30 6.85 -0.11
C TRP A 76 2.65 5.84 0.98
N ASP A 77 1.79 4.85 1.16
CA ASP A 77 2.00 3.79 2.15
C ASP A 77 2.77 2.61 1.56
N ILE A 78 2.52 2.30 0.29
CA ILE A 78 3.16 1.22 -0.46
C ILE A 78 3.60 1.78 -1.80
N ILE A 79 4.75 1.31 -2.29
CA ILE A 79 5.29 1.73 -3.58
C ILE A 79 5.95 0.57 -4.32
N ASP A 80 5.68 0.49 -5.63
CA ASP A 80 6.42 -0.39 -6.54
C ASP A 80 7.70 0.28 -7.00
N VAL A 81 8.83 -0.33 -6.73
CA VAL A 81 10.15 0.18 -7.12
C VAL A 81 10.99 -0.93 -7.77
N PHE A 82 11.99 -0.55 -8.53
CA PHE A 82 12.98 -1.51 -9.03
C PHE A 82 13.80 -2.10 -7.89
N ALA A 83 14.30 -3.33 -8.07
CA ALA A 83 15.13 -4.01 -7.07
C ALA A 83 16.34 -3.16 -6.62
N MET A 84 16.97 -2.41 -7.52
CA MET A 84 18.07 -1.50 -7.18
C MET A 84 17.64 -0.35 -6.28
N ASP A 85 16.46 0.21 -6.53
CA ASP A 85 15.89 1.29 -5.71
C ASP A 85 15.53 0.79 -4.31
N THR A 86 15.14 -0.50 -4.16
CA THR A 86 14.87 -1.05 -2.82
C THR A 86 16.11 -1.11 -1.95
N ILE A 87 17.28 -1.44 -2.53
CA ILE A 87 18.54 -1.48 -1.82
C ILE A 87 18.93 -0.07 -1.37
N THR A 88 19.01 0.86 -2.31
CA THR A 88 19.36 2.25 -2.03
C THR A 88 18.40 2.91 -1.04
N GLY A 89 17.09 2.75 -1.27
CA GLY A 89 16.07 3.35 -0.40
C GLY A 89 16.06 2.75 0.99
N CYS A 90 16.37 1.46 1.14
CA CYS A 90 16.53 0.81 2.43
C CYS A 90 17.74 1.36 3.19
N ASP A 91 18.91 1.46 2.53
CA ASP A 91 20.13 1.99 3.13
C ASP A 91 20.01 3.47 3.55
N GLU A 92 19.24 4.24 2.80
CA GLU A 92 18.94 5.64 3.12
C GLU A 92 17.78 5.78 4.12
N GLY A 93 17.22 4.68 4.61
CA GLY A 93 16.10 4.66 5.56
C GLY A 93 14.82 5.29 5.01
N LEU A 94 14.58 5.20 3.71
CA LEU A 94 13.34 5.66 3.06
C LEU A 94 12.20 4.67 3.24
N PHE A 95 12.52 3.39 3.43
CA PHE A 95 11.57 2.30 3.56
C PHE A 95 11.65 1.66 4.94
N VAL A 96 10.56 1.03 5.34
CA VAL A 96 10.48 0.26 6.58
C VAL A 96 11.17 -1.08 6.39
N GLU A 97 11.97 -1.48 7.37
CA GLU A 97 12.56 -2.81 7.42
C GLU A 97 11.54 -3.83 7.93
N PHE A 98 11.54 -5.02 7.34
CA PHE A 98 10.69 -6.14 7.72
C PHE A 98 11.49 -7.24 8.43
N ASP A 99 10.90 -7.80 9.45
CA ASP A 99 11.19 -9.16 9.90
C ASP A 99 10.18 -10.09 9.21
N PHE A 100 10.60 -10.71 8.10
CA PHE A 100 9.68 -11.43 7.22
C PHE A 100 8.84 -12.49 7.92
N ASP A 101 9.43 -13.25 8.85
CA ASP A 101 8.72 -14.34 9.51
C ASP A 101 7.83 -13.85 10.66
N LYS A 102 8.00 -12.61 11.10
CA LYS A 102 7.19 -11.99 12.14
C LYS A 102 6.10 -11.09 11.56
N ASP A 103 6.46 -10.31 10.53
CA ASP A 103 5.59 -9.27 9.98
C ASP A 103 4.64 -9.82 8.90
N PHE A 104 4.96 -10.98 8.29
CA PHE A 104 4.13 -11.64 7.30
C PHE A 104 3.68 -13.02 7.77
N PRO A 105 2.45 -13.44 7.41
CA PRO A 105 1.98 -14.78 7.72
C PRO A 105 2.77 -15.83 6.93
N ALA A 106 2.92 -17.01 7.51
CA ALA A 106 3.42 -18.16 6.78
C ALA A 106 2.46 -18.54 5.63
N ALA A 107 2.98 -19.20 4.60
CA ALA A 107 2.19 -19.77 3.53
C ALA A 107 1.18 -20.82 4.06
N PRO A 108 0.11 -21.15 3.30
CA PRO A 108 -0.90 -22.12 3.73
C PRO A 108 -0.36 -23.52 4.06
N ASP A 109 0.78 -23.89 3.49
CA ASP A 109 1.48 -25.16 3.77
C ASP A 109 2.43 -25.10 4.98
N GLY A 110 2.52 -23.94 5.65
CA GLY A 110 3.39 -23.69 6.78
C GLY A 110 4.80 -23.20 6.42
N THR A 111 5.10 -22.97 5.15
CA THR A 111 6.38 -22.41 4.74
C THR A 111 6.54 -20.99 5.32
N PRO A 112 7.63 -20.67 6.04
CA PRO A 112 7.87 -19.34 6.57
C PRO A 112 7.95 -18.29 5.46
N ALA A 113 7.45 -17.07 5.69
CA ALA A 113 7.43 -16.00 4.71
C ALA A 113 8.82 -15.69 4.12
N SER A 114 9.87 -15.76 4.93
CA SER A 114 11.25 -15.59 4.47
C SER A 114 11.71 -16.59 3.39
N LYS A 115 10.97 -17.70 3.19
CA LYS A 115 11.26 -18.76 2.22
C LYS A 115 10.20 -18.91 1.14
N ASP A 116 9.04 -18.29 1.31
CA ASP A 116 7.88 -18.42 0.41
C ASP A 116 7.89 -17.38 -0.70
N PHE A 117 8.42 -16.19 -0.43
CA PHE A 117 8.48 -15.15 -1.45
C PHE A 117 9.37 -15.56 -2.63
N PHE A 118 8.87 -15.24 -3.83
CA PHE A 118 9.50 -15.57 -5.09
C PHE A 118 10.85 -14.83 -5.23
N ALA A 119 11.93 -15.58 -5.42
CA ALA A 119 13.32 -15.13 -5.52
C ALA A 119 13.92 -14.53 -4.22
N PRO A 120 15.25 -14.41 -4.11
CA PRO A 120 15.87 -13.72 -3.00
C PRO A 120 15.35 -12.29 -2.91
N MET A 121 14.93 -11.88 -1.72
CA MET A 121 14.52 -10.49 -1.51
C MET A 121 15.68 -9.55 -1.82
N PRO A 122 15.45 -8.49 -2.61
CA PRO A 122 16.52 -7.56 -2.97
C PRO A 122 17.04 -6.79 -1.76
N SER A 123 16.20 -6.59 -0.75
CA SER A 123 16.56 -5.97 0.52
C SER A 123 15.58 -6.42 1.62
N LYS A 124 15.89 -6.11 2.88
CA LYS A 124 14.97 -6.33 4.00
C LYS A 124 13.78 -5.37 4.04
N CYS A 125 13.75 -4.37 3.16
CA CYS A 125 12.67 -3.38 3.09
C CYS A 125 11.67 -3.64 1.97
N ALA A 126 11.75 -4.76 1.25
CA ALA A 126 10.89 -5.01 0.11
C ALA A 126 10.59 -6.49 -0.10
N VAL A 127 9.46 -6.76 -0.70
CA VAL A 127 9.05 -8.08 -1.20
C VAL A 127 9.08 -8.10 -2.72
N GLY A 128 9.48 -9.23 -3.31
CA GLY A 128 9.43 -9.41 -4.77
C GLY A 128 7.97 -9.54 -5.22
N ASN A 129 7.55 -8.70 -6.15
CA ASN A 129 6.18 -8.66 -6.66
C ASN A 129 6.09 -9.21 -8.09
N ILE A 130 7.05 -8.88 -8.95
CA ILE A 130 7.04 -9.27 -10.38
C ILE A 130 8.44 -9.54 -10.90
N LEU A 131 8.53 -10.49 -11.84
CA LEU A 131 9.69 -10.63 -12.71
C LEU A 131 9.38 -10.06 -14.08
N TYR A 132 10.31 -9.32 -14.62
CA TYR A 132 10.22 -8.78 -15.98
C TYR A 132 11.56 -8.88 -16.66
N SER A 133 11.55 -8.77 -17.99
CA SER A 133 12.76 -8.72 -18.80
C SER A 133 12.69 -7.57 -19.80
N TRP A 134 13.84 -7.02 -20.13
CA TRP A 134 14.00 -6.08 -21.22
C TRP A 134 14.48 -6.84 -22.44
N THR A 135 13.95 -6.49 -23.60
CA THR A 135 14.40 -7.04 -24.89
C THR A 135 14.47 -5.93 -25.92
N TYR A 136 15.21 -6.18 -26.97
CA TYR A 136 15.30 -5.29 -28.11
C TYR A 136 14.41 -5.81 -29.24
N ALA A 137 13.70 -4.90 -29.88
CA ALA A 137 13.01 -5.16 -31.13
C ALA A 137 13.49 -4.14 -32.15
N TYR A 138 13.74 -4.58 -33.40
CA TYR A 138 14.12 -3.72 -34.51
C TYR A 138 13.39 -4.12 -35.77
N ASN A 139 13.15 -3.13 -36.65
CA ASN A 139 12.56 -3.38 -37.96
C ASN A 139 13.64 -4.00 -38.86
N THR A 140 13.29 -5.04 -39.59
CA THR A 140 14.16 -5.74 -40.53
C THR A 140 13.91 -5.34 -42.01
N GLU A 141 12.99 -4.42 -42.27
CA GLU A 141 12.69 -3.89 -43.59
C GLU A 141 13.58 -2.69 -43.94
#